data_2ed5e644bc9298fb28d62e8e3e7a68fc
#
_entry.id   2ed5e644bc9298fb28d62e8e3e7a68fc
#
_cell.length_a   1.000
_cell.length_b   1.000
_cell.length_c   1.000
_cell.angle_alpha   90.00
_cell.angle_beta   90.00
_cell.angle_gamma   90.00
#
_symmetry.space_group_name_H-M   'P 1'
#
loop_
_entity.id
_entity.type
_entity.pdbx_description
1 polymer ?
#
loop_
_entity_poly.entity_id
_entity_poly.type
_entity_poly.pdbx_seq_one_letter_code
_entity_poly.pdbx_strand_id
1 'polypeptide(L)'
;MKKFLYLIVLAGLGMSTGTVSAASGYVDSAQNHIVRTGVGDCLHTSRWSENNTVEECDPSLAEVAAVEILTQLQPIRLEADALFEFDSATLTDEGRARLDEALSQLPERSALQDKRITITGFTDRIGPEAYNQNLSERRAQAVHDYLVSRGMSDEAIDARGLGSANPLVSCEGKRGDALVGCLAPNRRTEIEFSAMEVVEVEEEVEVAP
;
A
#
# COMPACT_ATOMS: atom_id res chain seq x y z
N MET A 1 -20.34 -39.37 -39.47
CA MET A 1 -19.15 -39.74 -40.27
C MET A 1 -18.30 -38.48 -40.44
N LYS A 2 -17.35 -38.27 -39.56
CA LYS A 2 -16.42 -37.11 -39.61
C LYS A 2 -15.07 -37.62 -40.11
N LYS A 3 -14.70 -37.17 -41.30
CA LYS A 3 -13.40 -37.49 -41.92
C LYS A 3 -12.33 -36.61 -41.29
N PHE A 4 -11.38 -37.22 -40.59
CA PHE A 4 -10.17 -36.57 -40.12
C PHE A 4 -9.19 -36.48 -41.29
N LEU A 5 -8.79 -35.27 -41.65
CA LEU A 5 -7.76 -34.99 -42.63
C LEU A 5 -6.42 -34.87 -41.89
N TYR A 6 -5.53 -35.83 -42.06
CA TYR A 6 -4.15 -35.80 -41.57
C TYR A 6 -3.32 -34.90 -42.47
N LEU A 7 -2.86 -33.79 -41.96
CA LEU A 7 -1.86 -32.94 -42.63
C LEU A 7 -0.47 -33.40 -42.19
N ILE A 8 0.26 -34.01 -43.11
CA ILE A 8 1.66 -34.38 -42.91
C ILE A 8 2.47 -33.10 -43.12
N VAL A 9 3.05 -32.55 -42.02
CA VAL A 9 4.05 -31.48 -42.11
C VAL A 9 5.42 -32.13 -42.27
N LEU A 10 5.99 -31.98 -43.43
CA LEU A 10 7.40 -32.30 -43.72
C LEU A 10 8.28 -31.36 -42.91
N ALA A 11 8.98 -31.88 -41.89
CA ALA A 11 10.04 -31.18 -41.19
C ALA A 11 11.25 -31.03 -42.08
N GLY A 12 11.46 -29.85 -42.63
CA GLY A 12 12.71 -29.45 -43.25
C GLY A 12 13.81 -29.36 -42.20
N LEU A 13 14.86 -30.18 -42.29
CA LEU A 13 16.11 -29.99 -41.57
C LEU A 13 16.77 -28.68 -42.09
N GLY A 14 16.44 -27.57 -41.45
CA GLY A 14 17.22 -26.34 -41.54
C GLY A 14 18.46 -26.50 -40.67
N MET A 15 19.63 -26.66 -41.24
CA MET A 15 20.90 -26.39 -40.53
C MET A 15 20.95 -24.90 -40.22
N SER A 16 20.46 -24.54 -39.03
CA SER A 16 20.72 -23.21 -38.47
C SER A 16 22.19 -23.18 -38.04
N THR A 17 23.01 -22.50 -38.85
CA THR A 17 24.31 -22.01 -38.39
C THR A 17 24.00 -21.06 -37.23
N GLY A 18 24.13 -21.57 -36.02
CA GLY A 18 23.94 -20.78 -34.80
C GLY A 18 24.94 -19.64 -34.79
N THR A 19 24.48 -18.45 -35.10
CA THR A 19 25.24 -17.23 -34.80
C THR A 19 25.37 -17.16 -33.30
N VAL A 20 26.59 -17.37 -32.81
CA VAL A 20 26.94 -17.13 -31.40
C VAL A 20 26.57 -15.67 -31.13
N SER A 21 25.46 -15.47 -30.41
CA SER A 21 25.03 -14.12 -30.02
C SER A 21 25.95 -13.64 -28.91
N ALA A 22 27.01 -12.93 -29.27
CA ALA A 22 27.93 -12.29 -28.32
C ALA A 22 27.30 -11.05 -27.65
N ALA A 23 26.02 -11.14 -27.26
CA ALA A 23 25.30 -10.08 -26.57
C ALA A 23 25.38 -10.24 -25.04
N SER A 24 25.78 -11.41 -24.55
CA SER A 24 25.97 -11.65 -23.11
C SER A 24 27.32 -11.13 -22.61
N GLY A 25 27.39 -10.64 -21.41
CA GLY A 25 28.65 -10.28 -20.75
C GLY A 25 29.54 -11.49 -20.45
N TYR A 26 29.11 -12.70 -20.81
CA TYR A 26 29.75 -13.98 -20.48
C TYR A 26 30.23 -14.72 -21.74
N VAL A 27 31.19 -15.61 -21.54
CA VAL A 27 31.68 -16.49 -22.61
C VAL A 27 30.77 -17.71 -22.73
N ASP A 28 30.14 -17.90 -23.89
CA ASP A 28 29.24 -19.02 -24.15
C ASP A 28 29.99 -20.15 -24.87
N SER A 29 29.67 -21.39 -24.49
CA SER A 29 30.10 -22.59 -25.23
C SER A 29 29.30 -22.74 -26.52
N ALA A 30 29.77 -23.63 -27.41
CA ALA A 30 29.06 -23.97 -28.64
C ALA A 30 27.66 -24.56 -28.43
N GLN A 31 27.32 -24.97 -27.20
CA GLN A 31 26.00 -25.46 -26.78
C GLN A 31 25.19 -24.41 -26.05
N ASN A 32 25.59 -23.15 -26.09
CA ASN A 32 24.93 -22.02 -25.47
C ASN A 32 24.84 -22.11 -23.91
N HIS A 33 25.90 -22.68 -23.32
CA HIS A 33 26.08 -22.70 -21.85
C HIS A 33 27.22 -21.76 -21.48
N ILE A 34 27.06 -21.02 -20.37
CA ILE A 34 28.12 -20.14 -19.88
C ILE A 34 29.34 -20.98 -19.46
N VAL A 35 30.50 -20.57 -19.93
CA VAL A 35 31.78 -21.25 -19.63
C VAL A 35 32.24 -20.83 -18.22
N ARG A 36 32.58 -21.84 -17.42
CA ARG A 36 33.10 -21.64 -16.04
C ARG A 36 34.57 -22.03 -15.95
N THR A 37 35.28 -21.40 -15.03
CA THR A 37 36.64 -21.79 -14.64
C THR A 37 36.64 -23.13 -13.90
N GLY A 38 37.80 -23.70 -13.71
CA GLY A 38 37.95 -24.96 -12.95
C GLY A 38 37.60 -24.82 -11.46
N VAL A 39 37.40 -23.58 -10.94
CA VAL A 39 36.97 -23.27 -9.59
C VAL A 39 35.49 -22.85 -9.55
N GLY A 40 34.80 -22.85 -10.68
CA GLY A 40 33.35 -22.60 -10.75
C GLY A 40 32.94 -21.19 -11.20
N ASP A 41 33.84 -20.22 -11.22
CA ASP A 41 33.53 -18.84 -11.62
C ASP A 41 33.20 -18.76 -13.12
N CYS A 42 32.24 -17.90 -13.47
CA CYS A 42 31.90 -17.65 -14.86
C CYS A 42 32.96 -16.79 -15.56
N LEU A 43 33.26 -17.13 -16.83
CA LEU A 43 34.17 -16.32 -17.64
C LEU A 43 33.44 -15.14 -18.27
N HIS A 44 33.92 -13.93 -17.95
CA HIS A 44 33.37 -12.67 -18.45
C HIS A 44 34.03 -12.29 -19.78
N THR A 45 33.24 -11.66 -20.66
CA THR A 45 33.74 -10.98 -21.83
C THR A 45 34.13 -9.54 -21.53
N SER A 46 34.75 -8.83 -22.43
CA SER A 46 35.02 -7.38 -22.31
C SER A 46 33.74 -6.52 -22.34
N ARG A 47 32.56 -7.12 -22.55
CA ARG A 47 31.25 -6.47 -22.54
C ARG A 47 30.49 -6.69 -21.23
N TRP A 48 31.06 -7.43 -20.31
CA TRP A 48 30.42 -7.63 -19.01
C TRP A 48 30.28 -6.29 -18.27
N SER A 49 29.17 -6.12 -17.63
CA SER A 49 28.88 -4.98 -16.74
C SER A 49 27.85 -5.41 -15.69
N GLU A 50 27.72 -4.69 -14.62
CA GLU A 50 26.74 -4.93 -13.55
C GLU A 50 25.28 -4.94 -14.04
N ASN A 51 25.00 -4.34 -15.20
CA ASN A 51 23.66 -4.29 -15.81
C ASN A 51 23.33 -5.49 -16.71
N ASN A 52 24.27 -6.40 -16.96
CA ASN A 52 24.05 -7.60 -17.79
C ASN A 52 24.50 -8.88 -17.09
N THR A 53 24.34 -8.92 -15.78
CA THR A 53 24.59 -10.08 -14.92
C THR A 53 23.55 -11.17 -15.13
N VAL A 54 23.92 -12.42 -14.86
CA VAL A 54 23.00 -13.55 -14.77
C VAL A 54 23.11 -14.17 -13.38
N GLU A 55 21.96 -14.46 -12.77
CA GLU A 55 21.83 -14.99 -11.42
C GLU A 55 22.73 -16.21 -11.17
N GLU A 56 22.90 -17.06 -12.19
CA GLU A 56 23.74 -18.26 -12.12
C GLU A 56 25.23 -17.95 -11.93
N CYS A 57 25.69 -16.75 -12.34
CA CYS A 57 27.09 -16.35 -12.32
C CYS A 57 27.44 -15.29 -11.31
N ASP A 58 26.52 -14.36 -11.07
CA ASP A 58 26.70 -13.23 -10.16
C ASP A 58 25.48 -13.14 -9.21
N PRO A 59 25.27 -14.13 -8.35
CA PRO A 59 24.13 -14.15 -7.44
C PRO A 59 24.09 -12.96 -6.47
N SER A 60 25.26 -12.38 -6.16
CA SER A 60 25.36 -11.18 -5.33
C SER A 60 24.92 -9.89 -6.04
N LEU A 61 24.79 -9.91 -7.38
CA LEU A 61 24.33 -8.81 -8.21
C LEU A 61 22.95 -9.09 -8.80
N ALA A 62 22.37 -10.28 -8.53
CA ALA A 62 20.99 -10.56 -8.85
C ALA A 62 20.10 -9.51 -8.15
N GLU A 63 19.23 -8.89 -8.93
CA GLU A 63 18.33 -7.83 -8.46
C GLU A 63 17.58 -8.31 -7.22
N VAL A 64 17.87 -7.68 -6.08
CA VAL A 64 17.17 -7.96 -4.82
C VAL A 64 15.69 -7.68 -5.09
N ALA A 65 14.87 -8.69 -5.04
CA ALA A 65 13.44 -8.52 -5.26
C ALA A 65 12.90 -7.59 -4.15
N ALA A 66 12.56 -6.37 -4.53
CA ALA A 66 11.91 -5.45 -3.61
C ALA A 66 10.51 -6.01 -3.28
N VAL A 67 10.30 -6.39 -2.04
CA VAL A 67 8.99 -6.81 -1.55
C VAL A 67 8.23 -5.58 -1.08
N GLU A 68 7.15 -5.25 -1.77
CA GLU A 68 6.23 -4.20 -1.34
C GLU A 68 5.32 -4.75 -0.23
N ILE A 69 5.44 -4.18 0.96
CA ILE A 69 4.59 -4.53 2.10
C ILE A 69 3.60 -3.41 2.36
N LEU A 70 2.31 -3.73 2.30
CA LEU A 70 1.27 -2.79 2.72
C LEU A 70 1.30 -2.64 4.25
N THR A 71 1.75 -1.49 4.72
CA THR A 71 1.72 -1.13 6.13
C THR A 71 0.43 -0.40 6.46
N GLN A 72 -0.42 -1.00 7.30
CA GLN A 72 -1.60 -0.37 7.86
C GLN A 72 -1.37 -0.09 9.34
N LEU A 73 -1.54 1.16 9.73
CA LEU A 73 -1.58 1.55 11.13
C LEU A 73 -2.98 1.33 11.72
N GLN A 74 -3.05 1.11 13.03
CA GLN A 74 -4.33 1.07 13.71
C GLN A 74 -5.06 2.41 13.53
N PRO A 75 -6.39 2.39 13.27
CA PRO A 75 -7.14 3.62 13.11
C PRO A 75 -7.05 4.51 14.34
N ILE A 76 -6.73 5.77 14.13
CA ILE A 76 -6.79 6.79 15.18
C ILE A 76 -8.25 7.24 15.32
N ARG A 77 -8.84 7.03 16.49
CA ARG A 77 -10.22 7.42 16.80
C ARG A 77 -10.23 8.67 17.63
N LEU A 78 -10.87 9.70 17.12
CA LEU A 78 -11.04 10.98 17.78
C LEU A 78 -12.53 11.23 18.07
N GLU A 79 -12.86 11.60 19.31
CA GLU A 79 -14.22 11.94 19.68
C GLU A 79 -14.66 13.23 18.98
N ALA A 80 -15.83 13.23 18.35
CA ALA A 80 -16.33 14.40 17.63
C ALA A 80 -16.56 15.61 18.55
N ASP A 81 -16.96 15.36 19.80
CA ASP A 81 -17.20 16.41 20.78
C ASP A 81 -15.89 17.12 21.21
N ALA A 82 -14.73 16.46 21.03
CA ALA A 82 -13.42 17.07 21.24
C ALA A 82 -12.89 17.81 19.98
N LEU A 83 -13.33 17.40 18.80
CA LEU A 83 -12.87 17.99 17.54
C LEU A 83 -13.69 19.21 17.12
N PHE A 84 -15.00 19.18 17.33
CA PHE A 84 -15.93 20.15 16.74
C PHE A 84 -16.76 20.88 17.81
N GLU A 85 -17.20 22.07 17.44
CA GLU A 85 -18.23 22.76 18.21
C GLU A 85 -19.54 21.94 18.21
N PHE A 86 -20.39 22.20 19.21
CA PHE A 86 -21.67 21.51 19.35
C PHE A 86 -22.51 21.67 18.05
N ASP A 87 -23.06 20.56 17.57
CA ASP A 87 -23.90 20.51 16.36
C ASP A 87 -23.25 21.15 15.11
N SER A 88 -21.94 21.10 15.00
CA SER A 88 -21.15 21.78 14.00
C SER A 88 -20.12 20.86 13.33
N ALA A 89 -19.57 21.31 12.22
CA ALA A 89 -18.38 20.78 11.58
C ALA A 89 -17.20 21.77 11.67
N THR A 90 -17.31 22.82 12.48
CA THR A 90 -16.23 23.77 12.73
C THR A 90 -15.27 23.19 13.75
N LEU A 91 -13.99 23.04 13.35
CA LEU A 91 -12.94 22.56 14.25
C LEU A 91 -12.66 23.58 15.35
N THR A 92 -12.62 23.12 16.58
CA THR A 92 -12.16 23.90 17.74
C THR A 92 -10.64 24.03 17.74
N ASP A 93 -10.07 24.91 18.57
CA ASP A 93 -8.61 24.97 18.77
C ASP A 93 -8.07 23.69 19.39
N GLU A 94 -8.81 23.10 20.32
CA GLU A 94 -8.50 21.79 20.91
C GLU A 94 -8.54 20.70 19.83
N GLY A 95 -9.55 20.71 18.98
CA GLY A 95 -9.69 19.78 17.85
C GLY A 95 -8.50 19.84 16.91
N ARG A 96 -8.04 21.04 16.57
CA ARG A 96 -6.83 21.23 15.76
C ARG A 96 -5.58 20.68 16.45
N ALA A 97 -5.42 20.90 17.74
CA ALA A 97 -4.29 20.35 18.51
C ALA A 97 -4.31 18.82 18.55
N ARG A 98 -5.49 18.20 18.67
CA ARG A 98 -5.66 16.74 18.61
C ARG A 98 -5.30 16.16 17.24
N LEU A 99 -5.64 16.87 16.16
CA LEU A 99 -5.26 16.47 14.81
C LEU A 99 -3.75 16.61 14.58
N ASP A 100 -3.11 17.66 15.11
CA ASP A 100 -1.66 17.81 15.07
C ASP A 100 -0.94 16.69 15.84
N GLU A 101 -1.47 16.31 17.00
CA GLU A 101 -0.97 15.15 17.75
C GLU A 101 -1.10 13.85 16.93
N ALA A 102 -2.26 13.63 16.30
CA ALA A 102 -2.48 12.47 15.43
C ALA A 102 -1.49 12.43 14.26
N LEU A 103 -1.25 13.58 13.60
CA LEU A 103 -0.26 13.70 12.53
C LEU A 103 1.16 13.35 13.00
N SER A 104 1.52 13.75 14.21
CA SER A 104 2.85 13.46 14.78
C SER A 104 3.11 11.97 15.02
N GLN A 105 2.07 11.16 15.07
CA GLN A 105 2.16 9.70 15.22
C GLN A 105 2.36 8.98 13.86
N LEU A 106 2.19 9.69 12.75
CA LEU A 106 2.43 9.11 11.43
C LEU A 106 3.93 8.91 11.21
N PRO A 107 4.34 7.78 10.64
CA PRO A 107 5.75 7.52 10.42
C PRO A 107 6.35 8.47 9.38
N GLU A 108 7.44 9.15 9.76
CA GLU A 108 8.27 9.97 8.86
C GLU A 108 9.21 9.10 8.00
N ARG A 109 8.73 7.99 7.49
CA ARG A 109 9.58 7.12 6.69
C ARG A 109 9.67 7.64 5.27
N SER A 110 10.85 8.06 4.86
CA SER A 110 11.16 8.46 3.47
C SER A 110 10.95 7.32 2.46
N ALA A 111 11.02 6.07 2.94
CA ALA A 111 10.81 4.88 2.12
C ALA A 111 9.33 4.52 1.88
N LEU A 112 8.38 5.18 2.57
CA LEU A 112 6.95 4.91 2.37
C LEU A 112 6.46 5.55 1.07
N GLN A 113 5.99 4.70 0.15
CA GLN A 113 5.35 5.10 -1.10
C GLN A 113 3.83 4.97 -0.99
N ASP A 114 3.11 5.56 -1.94
CA ASP A 114 1.64 5.46 -2.06
C ASP A 114 0.88 5.67 -0.73
N LYS A 115 1.31 6.69 0.03
CA LYS A 115 0.65 7.06 1.29
C LYS A 115 -0.79 7.43 1.05
N ARG A 116 -1.69 6.82 1.82
CA ARG A 116 -3.13 7.07 1.74
C ARG A 116 -3.71 7.26 3.13
N ILE A 117 -4.56 8.25 3.27
CA ILE A 117 -5.28 8.55 4.50
C ILE A 117 -6.77 8.44 4.22
N THR A 118 -7.48 7.65 4.98
CA THR A 118 -8.94 7.58 4.93
C THR A 118 -9.53 8.20 6.18
N ILE A 119 -10.35 9.23 6.01
CA ILE A 119 -11.05 9.92 7.09
C ILE A 119 -12.52 9.52 7.04
N THR A 120 -13.02 8.91 8.11
CA THR A 120 -14.43 8.52 8.20
C THR A 120 -15.11 9.21 9.39
N GLY A 121 -16.10 10.03 9.09
CA GLY A 121 -16.94 10.70 10.09
C GLY A 121 -18.15 9.84 10.45
N PHE A 122 -18.48 9.83 11.75
CA PHE A 122 -19.66 9.13 12.29
C PHE A 122 -20.45 10.05 13.22
N THR A 123 -21.76 9.79 13.31
CA THR A 123 -22.67 10.38 14.28
C THR A 123 -23.27 9.28 15.16
N ASP A 124 -24.01 9.65 16.18
CA ASP A 124 -24.94 8.73 16.83
C ASP A 124 -26.25 8.62 16.04
N ARG A 125 -27.17 7.76 16.52
CA ARG A 125 -28.47 7.52 15.88
C ARG A 125 -29.55 8.54 16.20
N ILE A 126 -29.26 9.59 16.99
CA ILE A 126 -30.23 10.59 17.35
C ILE A 126 -30.42 11.56 16.18
N GLY A 127 -31.67 11.82 15.82
CA GLY A 127 -32.02 12.72 14.71
C GLY A 127 -32.26 12.02 13.37
N PRO A 128 -32.61 12.80 12.34
CA PRO A 128 -32.88 12.29 11.00
C PRO A 128 -31.60 11.70 10.35
N GLU A 129 -31.75 10.58 9.67
CA GLU A 129 -30.62 9.90 8.97
C GLU A 129 -29.93 10.83 7.96
N ALA A 130 -30.70 11.53 7.12
CA ALA A 130 -30.15 12.45 6.14
C ALA A 130 -29.36 13.61 6.77
N TYR A 131 -29.76 14.07 7.94
CA TYR A 131 -29.03 15.08 8.70
C TYR A 131 -27.70 14.51 9.20
N ASN A 132 -27.72 13.33 9.81
CA ASN A 132 -26.55 12.66 10.33
C ASN A 132 -25.55 12.32 9.22
N GLN A 133 -26.04 11.88 8.06
CA GLN A 133 -25.21 11.65 6.87
C GLN A 133 -24.48 12.93 6.47
N ASN A 134 -25.21 14.03 6.27
CA ASN A 134 -24.63 15.32 5.89
C ASN A 134 -23.67 15.89 6.96
N LEU A 135 -23.99 15.74 8.24
CA LEU A 135 -23.13 16.22 9.32
C LEU A 135 -21.80 15.46 9.37
N SER A 136 -21.85 14.14 9.23
CA SER A 136 -20.65 13.30 9.21
C SER A 136 -19.74 13.57 8.00
N GLU A 137 -20.33 13.82 6.82
CA GLU A 137 -19.59 14.22 5.60
C GLU A 137 -18.90 15.56 5.81
N ARG A 138 -19.61 16.58 6.29
CA ARG A 138 -19.00 17.89 6.55
C ARG A 138 -17.90 17.84 7.60
N ARG A 139 -18.01 16.99 8.61
CA ARG A 139 -16.96 16.79 9.62
C ARG A 139 -15.74 16.11 9.03
N ALA A 140 -15.92 15.05 8.25
CA ALA A 140 -14.82 14.40 7.55
C ALA A 140 -14.10 15.37 6.60
N GLN A 141 -14.86 16.20 5.87
CA GLN A 141 -14.30 17.22 4.98
C GLN A 141 -13.52 18.31 5.75
N ALA A 142 -14.00 18.75 6.90
CA ALA A 142 -13.29 19.73 7.71
C ALA A 142 -11.95 19.20 8.25
N VAL A 143 -11.88 17.91 8.58
CA VAL A 143 -10.61 17.25 8.95
C VAL A 143 -9.71 17.15 7.72
N HIS A 144 -10.21 16.72 6.57
CA HIS A 144 -9.48 16.69 5.31
C HIS A 144 -8.82 18.05 5.00
N ASP A 145 -9.62 19.12 4.97
CA ASP A 145 -9.15 20.48 4.67
C ASP A 145 -8.06 20.92 5.65
N TYR A 146 -8.22 20.55 6.92
CA TYR A 146 -7.20 20.81 7.93
C TYR A 146 -5.89 20.07 7.65
N LEU A 147 -5.93 18.76 7.34
CA LEU A 147 -4.73 17.98 7.02
C LEU A 147 -4.02 18.51 5.76
N VAL A 148 -4.77 18.91 4.74
CA VAL A 148 -4.21 19.57 3.55
C VAL A 148 -3.52 20.89 3.93
N SER A 149 -4.12 21.71 4.82
CA SER A 149 -3.51 22.94 5.32
C SER A 149 -2.21 22.70 6.11
N ARG A 150 -2.02 21.48 6.64
CA ARG A 150 -0.80 21.05 7.33
C ARG A 150 0.24 20.40 6.40
N GLY A 151 0.00 20.45 5.08
CA GLY A 151 0.95 19.98 4.06
C GLY A 151 0.76 18.55 3.58
N MET A 152 -0.35 17.89 3.96
CA MET A 152 -0.71 16.60 3.38
C MET A 152 -1.20 16.78 1.94
N SER A 153 -0.89 15.84 1.05
CA SER A 153 -1.39 15.89 -0.34
C SER A 153 -2.90 15.63 -0.38
N ASP A 154 -3.64 16.49 -1.07
CA ASP A 154 -5.08 16.36 -1.30
C ASP A 154 -5.43 15.00 -1.93
N GLU A 155 -4.63 14.56 -2.92
CA GLU A 155 -4.83 13.30 -3.63
C GLU A 155 -4.60 12.04 -2.75
N ALA A 156 -3.89 12.21 -1.62
CA ALA A 156 -3.60 11.12 -0.70
C ALA A 156 -4.69 10.93 0.37
N ILE A 157 -5.68 11.83 0.44
CA ILE A 157 -6.71 11.81 1.48
C ILE A 157 -8.08 11.52 0.87
N ASP A 158 -8.75 10.49 1.40
CA ASP A 158 -10.16 10.17 1.12
C ASP A 158 -11.01 10.49 2.34
N ALA A 159 -11.98 11.38 2.20
CA ALA A 159 -12.87 11.80 3.30
C ALA A 159 -14.32 11.42 3.00
N ARG A 160 -14.96 10.74 3.96
CA ARG A 160 -16.35 10.29 3.83
C ARG A 160 -17.11 10.33 5.14
N GLY A 161 -18.41 10.58 5.08
CA GLY A 161 -19.33 10.45 6.20
C GLY A 161 -20.13 9.17 6.06
N LEU A 162 -20.35 8.47 7.18
CA LEU A 162 -21.20 7.28 7.24
C LEU A 162 -22.41 7.48 8.17
N GLY A 163 -22.69 8.72 8.58
CA GLY A 163 -23.82 9.01 9.46
C GLY A 163 -23.78 8.16 10.72
N SER A 164 -24.92 7.55 11.08
CA SER A 164 -25.04 6.69 12.26
C SER A 164 -24.71 5.21 12.00
N ALA A 165 -24.09 4.90 10.88
CA ALA A 165 -23.66 3.52 10.57
C ALA A 165 -22.54 3.06 11.51
N ASN A 166 -22.36 1.74 11.62
CA ASN A 166 -21.28 1.10 12.38
C ASN A 166 -21.17 1.62 13.84
N PRO A 167 -22.24 1.58 14.65
CA PRO A 167 -22.21 2.04 16.01
C PRO A 167 -21.27 1.18 16.87
N LEU A 168 -20.47 1.83 17.73
CA LEU A 168 -19.65 1.14 18.73
C LEU A 168 -20.47 0.67 19.92
N VAL A 169 -21.53 1.41 20.24
CA VAL A 169 -22.44 1.09 21.35
C VAL A 169 -23.91 1.27 20.93
N SER A 170 -24.80 0.39 21.40
CA SER A 170 -26.24 0.45 21.08
C SER A 170 -27.06 1.22 22.12
N CYS A 171 -26.67 1.21 23.39
CA CYS A 171 -27.30 1.92 24.49
C CYS A 171 -28.81 1.62 24.66
N GLU A 172 -29.19 0.34 24.56
CA GLU A 172 -30.59 -0.10 24.67
C GLU A 172 -31.21 0.26 26.01
N GLY A 173 -32.50 0.61 26.00
CA GLY A 173 -33.27 0.95 27.18
C GLY A 173 -32.98 2.32 27.82
N LYS A 174 -31.92 3.04 27.38
CA LYS A 174 -31.61 4.39 27.84
C LYS A 174 -32.43 5.45 27.09
N ARG A 175 -32.71 6.59 27.80
CA ARG A 175 -33.48 7.72 27.25
C ARG A 175 -32.91 9.04 27.76
N GLY A 176 -33.26 10.16 27.10
CA GLY A 176 -32.82 11.50 27.49
C GLY A 176 -31.30 11.62 27.59
N ASP A 177 -30.81 12.38 28.55
CA ASP A 177 -29.39 12.68 28.74
C ASP A 177 -28.55 11.41 28.96
N ALA A 178 -29.11 10.39 29.61
CA ALA A 178 -28.44 9.11 29.80
C ALA A 178 -28.21 8.35 28.47
N LEU A 179 -29.09 8.55 27.48
CA LEU A 179 -28.91 8.02 26.14
C LEU A 179 -27.84 8.81 25.40
N VAL A 180 -27.92 10.15 25.43
CA VAL A 180 -26.96 11.05 24.76
C VAL A 180 -25.51 10.77 25.23
N GLY A 181 -25.33 10.70 26.56
CA GLY A 181 -24.02 10.40 27.15
C GLY A 181 -23.50 8.99 26.80
N CYS A 182 -24.39 8.00 26.80
CA CYS A 182 -24.03 6.63 26.44
C CYS A 182 -23.59 6.51 24.97
N LEU A 183 -24.22 7.28 24.08
CA LEU A 183 -23.94 7.23 22.64
C LEU A 183 -22.70 8.06 22.23
N ALA A 184 -22.06 8.77 23.15
CA ALA A 184 -20.88 9.59 22.86
C ALA A 184 -19.79 8.86 22.03
N PRO A 185 -19.43 7.59 22.31
CA PRO A 185 -18.43 6.87 21.51
C PRO A 185 -18.81 6.70 20.04
N ASN A 186 -20.10 6.78 19.69
CA ASN A 186 -20.52 6.69 18.29
C ASN A 186 -20.24 7.98 17.52
N ARG A 187 -20.23 9.15 18.22
CA ARG A 187 -19.86 10.44 17.63
C ARG A 187 -18.35 10.55 17.55
N ARG A 188 -17.77 10.13 16.44
CA ARG A 188 -16.32 10.05 16.27
C ARG A 188 -15.88 10.34 14.85
N THR A 189 -14.59 10.60 14.70
CA THR A 189 -13.89 10.58 13.43
C THR A 189 -12.77 9.54 13.52
N GLU A 190 -12.72 8.65 12.55
CA GLU A 190 -11.65 7.66 12.41
C GLU A 190 -10.70 8.11 11.29
N ILE A 191 -9.40 8.05 11.55
CA ILE A 191 -8.35 8.37 10.59
C ILE A 191 -7.51 7.10 10.44
N GLU A 192 -7.56 6.51 9.24
CA GLU A 192 -6.79 5.33 8.88
C GLU A 192 -5.63 5.77 7.99
N PHE A 193 -4.44 5.30 8.30
CA PHE A 193 -3.25 5.53 7.49
C PHE A 193 -2.79 4.20 6.89
N SER A 194 -2.52 4.20 5.58
CA SER A 194 -1.89 3.09 4.87
C SER A 194 -0.77 3.62 3.97
N ALA A 195 0.28 2.82 3.82
CA ALA A 195 1.38 3.12 2.92
C ALA A 195 2.01 1.81 2.44
N MET A 196 2.67 1.86 1.28
CA MET A 196 3.52 0.78 0.81
C MET A 196 4.93 1.01 1.35
N GLU A 197 5.50 -0.01 1.98
CA GLU A 197 6.90 -0.02 2.41
C GLU A 197 7.67 -0.96 1.47
N VAL A 198 8.69 -0.41 0.82
CA VAL A 198 9.62 -1.22 0.01
C VAL A 198 10.66 -1.79 0.96
N VAL A 199 10.64 -3.09 1.18
CA VAL A 199 11.63 -3.80 1.98
C VAL A 199 12.54 -4.55 1.02
N GLU A 200 13.82 -4.21 1.02
CA GLU A 200 14.83 -5.00 0.34
C GLU A 200 15.06 -6.27 1.18
N VAL A 201 14.72 -7.42 0.62
CA VAL A 201 14.96 -8.71 1.28
C VAL A 201 16.33 -9.19 0.82
N GLU A 202 17.33 -9.06 1.69
CA GLU A 202 18.60 -9.78 1.50
C GLU A 202 18.34 -11.26 1.81
N GLU A 203 18.25 -12.09 0.77
CA GLU A 203 18.20 -13.53 0.94
C GLU A 203 19.61 -13.99 1.37
N GLU A 204 19.79 -14.28 2.67
CA GLU A 204 20.99 -14.98 3.12
C GLU A 204 20.99 -16.38 2.49
N VAL A 205 21.74 -16.53 1.40
CA VAL A 205 22.02 -17.85 0.84
C VAL A 205 22.91 -18.59 1.83
N GLU A 206 22.30 -19.42 2.68
CA GLU A 206 23.02 -20.34 3.54
C GLU A 206 23.74 -21.37 2.63
N VAL A 207 25.00 -21.08 2.33
CA VAL A 207 25.87 -22.03 1.62
C VAL A 207 26.10 -23.22 2.57
N ALA A 208 25.36 -24.29 2.36
CA ALA A 208 25.59 -25.55 3.07
C ALA A 208 27.00 -26.07 2.76
N PRO A 209 27.71 -26.61 3.77
CA PRO A 209 29.11 -27.04 3.67
C PRO A 209 29.30 -28.27 2.76
#